data_a80aa5f7be1271479d51d5b8a36dc2b2
#
_entry.id   a80aa5f7be1271479d51d5b8a36dc2b2
#
_cell.length_a   1.000
_cell.length_b   1.000
_cell.length_c   1.000
_cell.angle_alpha   90.00
_cell.angle_beta   90.00
_cell.angle_gamma   90.00
#
_symmetry.space_group_name_H-M   'P 1'
#
loop_
_entity.id
_entity.type
_entity.pdbx_description
1 polymer ?
#
loop_
_entity_poly.entity_id
_entity_poly.type
_entity_poly.pdbx_seq_one_letter_code
_entity_poly.pdbx_strand_id
1 'polypeptide(L)'
;MTRMNSTHEGTANERALLEAAGFASGDVNEWLSTHPQLCGDFGPDSLACSNCWALGQRLRAKAPAKAARNSNDAAAIEAVHRKERGLRERFLSLHVKELYAKVTARGTKFLRLEEFMGEAAQLVPGLTPDANAMAAERALALKDKEGLEIDHSILLAHVLSHPDTGRHLCHAMLLARPEALDLLPRLASASRIDLGAASVSRDGKASIVELRNPRALNALDETTLAPLETAIDLAILDPSTQIAVLRGGPVEHRKYAGRRVFSAGINLTHLYQGKIAFLFYFLHAMGYEHKILRGLARGDASPDDLARSTHEKPWIAVVDTFAIGGGCQHLLVADYVLAEAGAYLTLPARKEGIIPGMANLRLPRFLGDRPARQAIMYGRRIDCDSPQGRLICDEIAPADRMDAALVQVVENLTSSGVVSAVGNRRQFRIGQEPLDLFRRYLALYAKEQADCHFSEALISNLERYWNAQFRKT
;
A
#
# COMPACT_ATOMS: atom_id res chain seq x y z
N MET A 1 -8.27 30.90 -30.12
CA MET A 1 -6.94 30.90 -30.82
C MET A 1 -5.78 30.40 -29.94
N THR A 2 -5.81 30.55 -28.62
CA THR A 2 -4.71 30.16 -27.69
C THR A 2 -4.50 28.65 -27.53
N ARG A 3 -5.53 27.82 -27.69
CA ARG A 3 -5.42 26.34 -27.57
C ARG A 3 -4.83 25.63 -28.80
N MET A 4 -4.89 26.24 -30.00
CA MET A 4 -4.30 25.63 -31.19
C MET A 4 -2.77 25.81 -31.28
N ASN A 5 -2.24 26.91 -30.75
CA ASN A 5 -0.77 27.14 -30.77
C ASN A 5 -0.03 26.21 -29.80
N SER A 6 -0.60 25.89 -28.62
CA SER A 6 0.05 25.02 -27.63
C SER A 6 0.15 23.55 -28.10
N THR A 7 -0.79 23.08 -28.93
CA THR A 7 -0.76 21.72 -29.47
C THR A 7 0.28 21.58 -30.60
N HIS A 8 0.48 22.60 -31.44
CA HIS A 8 1.49 22.57 -32.50
C HIS A 8 2.93 22.66 -31.98
N GLU A 9 3.19 23.47 -30.97
CA GLU A 9 4.50 23.54 -30.31
C GLU A 9 4.85 22.24 -29.59
N GLY A 10 3.88 21.63 -28.90
CA GLY A 10 4.04 20.35 -28.26
C GLY A 10 4.40 19.22 -29.21
N THR A 11 3.72 19.18 -30.38
CA THR A 11 3.94 18.13 -31.39
C THR A 11 5.29 18.33 -32.11
N ALA A 12 5.73 19.58 -32.36
CA ALA A 12 7.03 19.87 -32.96
C ALA A 12 8.18 19.48 -32.02
N ASN A 13 8.04 19.75 -30.73
CA ASN A 13 9.02 19.36 -29.73
C ASN A 13 9.11 17.83 -29.57
N GLU A 14 7.98 17.11 -29.55
CA GLU A 14 7.94 15.65 -29.46
C GLU A 14 8.59 15.01 -30.71
N ARG A 15 8.37 15.53 -31.89
CA ARG A 15 9.05 15.12 -33.14
C ARG A 15 10.56 15.24 -32.99
N ALA A 16 11.05 16.41 -32.59
CA ALA A 16 12.47 16.65 -32.43
C ALA A 16 13.15 15.69 -31.46
N LEU A 17 12.47 15.34 -30.33
CA LEU A 17 12.96 14.36 -29.34
C LEU A 17 13.09 12.96 -29.95
N LEU A 18 12.06 12.49 -30.66
CA LEU A 18 12.06 11.16 -31.27
C LEU A 18 13.09 11.04 -32.39
N GLU A 19 13.23 12.05 -33.24
CA GLU A 19 14.22 12.08 -34.32
C GLU A 19 15.66 12.17 -33.76
N ALA A 20 15.90 12.94 -32.70
CA ALA A 20 17.18 13.00 -32.01
C ALA A 20 17.61 11.69 -31.36
N ALA A 21 16.64 10.86 -30.98
CA ALA A 21 16.86 9.49 -30.46
C ALA A 21 16.97 8.44 -31.59
N GLY A 22 16.94 8.84 -32.85
CA GLY A 22 17.15 7.96 -34.00
C GLY A 22 15.93 7.10 -34.39
N PHE A 23 14.71 7.44 -33.95
CA PHE A 23 13.52 6.75 -34.42
C PHE A 23 13.25 7.00 -35.89
N ALA A 24 12.85 5.96 -36.64
CA ALA A 24 12.55 6.06 -38.06
C ALA A 24 11.41 7.05 -38.34
N SER A 25 11.52 7.88 -39.39
CA SER A 25 10.51 8.89 -39.72
C SER A 25 9.09 8.33 -39.88
N GLY A 26 8.95 7.07 -40.34
CA GLY A 26 7.67 6.38 -40.43
C GLY A 26 7.04 6.19 -39.07
N ASP A 27 7.79 5.69 -38.09
CA ASP A 27 7.33 5.47 -36.70
C ASP A 27 6.96 6.81 -36.05
N VAL A 28 7.78 7.85 -36.24
CA VAL A 28 7.53 9.18 -35.69
C VAL A 28 6.23 9.77 -36.29
N ASN A 29 6.03 9.64 -37.60
CA ASN A 29 4.82 10.15 -38.26
C ASN A 29 3.57 9.37 -37.79
N GLU A 30 3.63 8.04 -37.70
CA GLU A 30 2.53 7.21 -37.17
C GLU A 30 2.17 7.63 -35.75
N TRP A 31 3.18 7.77 -34.87
CA TRP A 31 3.02 8.21 -33.50
C TRP A 31 2.40 9.59 -33.37
N LEU A 32 2.91 10.55 -34.11
CA LEU A 32 2.44 11.93 -34.02
C LEU A 32 1.04 12.12 -34.63
N SER A 33 0.67 11.32 -35.63
CA SER A 33 -0.66 11.36 -36.23
C SER A 33 -1.72 10.64 -35.37
N THR A 34 -1.28 9.79 -34.43
CA THR A 34 -2.20 9.06 -33.56
C THR A 34 -2.60 9.91 -32.35
N HIS A 35 -3.77 10.57 -32.49
CA HIS A 35 -4.39 11.39 -31.44
C HIS A 35 -5.84 10.96 -31.22
N PRO A 36 -6.10 9.96 -30.35
CA PRO A 36 -7.46 9.54 -30.06
C PRO A 36 -8.33 10.70 -29.59
N GLN A 37 -9.39 10.98 -30.37
CA GLN A 37 -10.45 11.90 -29.98
C GLN A 37 -11.52 11.08 -29.25
N LEU A 38 -11.64 11.31 -27.94
CA LEU A 38 -12.60 10.57 -27.13
C LEU A 38 -14.00 11.15 -27.38
N CYS A 39 -14.95 10.27 -27.72
CA CYS A 39 -16.33 10.64 -28.01
C CYS A 39 -17.30 10.43 -26.84
N GLY A 40 -16.81 9.80 -25.75
CA GLY A 40 -17.63 9.48 -24.57
C GLY A 40 -18.34 8.13 -24.67
N ASP A 41 -18.11 7.36 -25.73
CA ASP A 41 -18.56 5.96 -25.84
C ASP A 41 -17.42 5.02 -25.46
N PHE A 42 -17.65 4.18 -24.45
CA PHE A 42 -16.63 3.30 -23.88
C PHE A 42 -15.97 2.38 -24.90
N GLY A 43 -16.74 1.77 -25.80
CA GLY A 43 -16.24 0.80 -26.77
C GLY A 43 -15.25 1.42 -27.76
N PRO A 44 -15.68 2.40 -28.58
CA PRO A 44 -14.81 3.12 -29.50
C PRO A 44 -13.62 3.79 -28.80
N ASP A 45 -13.82 4.42 -27.65
CA ASP A 45 -12.75 5.11 -26.91
C ASP A 45 -11.71 4.13 -26.38
N SER A 46 -12.15 2.96 -25.87
CA SER A 46 -11.25 1.88 -25.42
C SER A 46 -10.37 1.37 -26.56
N LEU A 47 -10.98 1.11 -27.74
CA LEU A 47 -10.26 0.62 -28.91
C LEU A 47 -9.22 1.65 -29.39
N ALA A 48 -9.62 2.91 -29.50
CA ALA A 48 -8.73 4.00 -29.94
C ALA A 48 -7.56 4.21 -29.00
N CYS A 49 -7.82 4.16 -27.67
CA CYS A 49 -6.78 4.27 -26.66
C CYS A 49 -5.83 3.05 -26.68
N SER A 50 -6.37 1.83 -26.74
CA SER A 50 -5.57 0.60 -26.80
C SER A 50 -4.63 0.58 -28.01
N ASN A 51 -5.08 1.03 -29.18
CA ASN A 51 -4.24 1.15 -30.36
C ASN A 51 -3.10 2.17 -30.17
N CYS A 52 -3.38 3.31 -29.53
CA CYS A 52 -2.37 4.30 -29.21
C CYS A 52 -1.33 3.77 -28.22
N TRP A 53 -1.75 3.10 -27.15
CA TRP A 53 -0.83 2.49 -26.16
C TRP A 53 -0.01 1.34 -26.76
N ALA A 54 -0.60 0.53 -27.65
CA ALA A 54 0.13 -0.50 -28.37
C ALA A 54 1.23 0.09 -29.27
N LEU A 55 0.96 1.24 -29.91
CA LEU A 55 1.96 1.96 -30.69
C LEU A 55 3.10 2.49 -29.79
N GLY A 56 2.77 3.12 -28.67
CA GLY A 56 3.76 3.57 -27.68
C GLY A 56 4.62 2.42 -27.15
N GLN A 57 4.03 1.26 -26.88
CA GLN A 57 4.76 0.06 -26.48
C GLN A 57 5.75 -0.40 -27.56
N ARG A 58 5.34 -0.38 -28.84
CA ARG A 58 6.24 -0.70 -29.97
C ARG A 58 7.42 0.28 -30.05
N LEU A 59 7.18 1.58 -29.82
CA LEU A 59 8.26 2.57 -29.80
C LEU A 59 9.24 2.32 -28.66
N ARG A 60 8.74 2.11 -27.44
CA ARG A 60 9.60 1.81 -26.28
C ARG A 60 10.42 0.55 -26.48
N ALA A 61 9.85 -0.49 -27.12
CA ALA A 61 10.56 -1.72 -27.43
C ALA A 61 11.72 -1.58 -28.42
N LYS A 62 11.74 -0.48 -29.23
CA LYS A 62 12.84 -0.14 -30.15
C LYS A 62 13.98 0.62 -29.47
N ALA A 63 13.71 1.24 -28.33
CA ALA A 63 14.72 1.98 -27.58
C ALA A 63 15.63 1.02 -26.78
N PRO A 64 16.88 1.44 -26.46
CA PRO A 64 17.73 0.70 -25.54
C PRO A 64 17.07 0.53 -24.17
N ALA A 65 17.48 -0.53 -23.41
CA ALA A 65 17.09 -0.67 -22.01
C ALA A 65 17.47 0.58 -21.21
N LYS A 66 16.66 0.96 -20.21
CA LYS A 66 16.79 2.23 -19.49
C LYS A 66 18.20 2.51 -18.99
N ALA A 67 18.91 1.49 -18.49
CA ALA A 67 20.29 1.61 -18.02
C ALA A 67 21.32 1.93 -19.11
N ALA A 68 20.98 1.70 -20.39
CA ALA A 68 21.86 1.93 -21.55
C ALA A 68 21.48 3.19 -22.36
N ARG A 69 20.43 3.92 -21.95
CA ARG A 69 19.95 5.12 -22.65
C ARG A 69 20.89 6.30 -22.47
N ASN A 70 21.15 7.00 -23.58
CA ASN A 70 21.69 8.34 -23.52
C ASN A 70 20.57 9.37 -23.23
N SER A 71 20.92 10.65 -23.12
CA SER A 71 19.97 11.73 -22.80
C SER A 71 18.85 11.89 -23.82
N ASN A 72 19.13 11.67 -25.12
CA ASN A 72 18.12 11.78 -26.17
C ASN A 72 17.14 10.61 -26.10
N ASP A 73 17.62 9.38 -25.91
CA ASP A 73 16.78 8.19 -25.72
C ASP A 73 15.86 8.36 -24.52
N ALA A 74 16.41 8.82 -23.38
CA ALA A 74 15.65 9.05 -22.18
C ALA A 74 14.55 10.10 -22.39
N ALA A 75 14.88 11.23 -23.02
CA ALA A 75 13.92 12.30 -23.29
C ALA A 75 12.80 11.87 -24.26
N ALA A 76 13.15 11.09 -25.30
CA ALA A 76 12.18 10.54 -26.25
C ALA A 76 11.20 9.58 -25.59
N ILE A 77 11.71 8.63 -24.78
CA ILE A 77 10.84 7.66 -24.07
C ILE A 77 9.97 8.31 -23.00
N GLU A 78 10.49 9.31 -22.30
CA GLU A 78 9.70 10.11 -21.37
C GLU A 78 8.57 10.88 -22.09
N ALA A 79 8.81 11.39 -23.30
CA ALA A 79 7.75 12.01 -24.11
C ALA A 79 6.65 11.00 -24.49
N VAL A 80 7.04 9.77 -24.87
CA VAL A 80 6.09 8.68 -25.15
C VAL A 80 5.25 8.37 -23.90
N HIS A 81 5.87 8.14 -22.76
CA HIS A 81 5.16 7.87 -21.49
C HIS A 81 4.21 9.02 -21.11
N ARG A 82 4.65 10.25 -21.23
CA ARG A 82 3.82 11.44 -20.92
C ARG A 82 2.56 11.50 -21.76
N LYS A 83 2.65 11.24 -23.06
CA LYS A 83 1.49 11.19 -23.97
C LYS A 83 0.55 10.05 -23.60
N GLU A 84 1.09 8.86 -23.35
CA GLU A 84 0.31 7.69 -22.95
C GLU A 84 -0.42 7.91 -21.62
N ARG A 85 0.27 8.42 -20.59
CA ARG A 85 -0.32 8.73 -19.27
C ARG A 85 -1.37 9.84 -19.37
N GLY A 86 -1.11 10.88 -20.16
CA GLY A 86 -2.10 11.92 -20.43
C GLY A 86 -3.36 11.38 -21.13
N LEU A 87 -3.22 10.38 -22.01
CA LEU A 87 -4.36 9.72 -22.62
C LEU A 87 -5.12 8.86 -21.60
N ARG A 88 -4.43 8.13 -20.67
CA ARG A 88 -5.05 7.38 -19.59
C ARG A 88 -5.88 8.27 -18.66
N GLU A 89 -5.32 9.41 -18.25
CA GLU A 89 -6.05 10.39 -17.44
C GLU A 89 -7.34 10.86 -18.12
N ARG A 90 -7.29 11.19 -19.43
CA ARG A 90 -8.50 11.58 -20.18
C ARG A 90 -9.50 10.45 -20.31
N PHE A 91 -9.05 9.24 -20.65
CA PHE A 91 -9.92 8.07 -20.76
C PHE A 91 -10.61 7.77 -19.43
N LEU A 92 -9.85 7.71 -18.33
CA LEU A 92 -10.40 7.39 -17.01
C LEU A 92 -11.31 8.50 -16.46
N SER A 93 -11.05 9.76 -16.81
CA SER A 93 -11.96 10.84 -16.41
C SER A 93 -13.37 10.70 -16.98
N LEU A 94 -13.50 10.08 -18.16
CA LEU A 94 -14.78 9.81 -18.81
C LEU A 94 -15.36 8.46 -18.39
N HIS A 95 -14.53 7.44 -18.31
CA HIS A 95 -14.97 6.04 -18.35
C HIS A 95 -14.73 5.21 -17.09
N VAL A 96 -14.11 5.76 -16.02
CA VAL A 96 -13.75 4.95 -14.84
C VAL A 96 -14.94 4.24 -14.21
N LYS A 97 -16.12 4.86 -14.18
CA LYS A 97 -17.33 4.25 -13.62
C LYS A 97 -17.80 3.07 -14.45
N GLU A 98 -17.82 3.23 -15.76
CA GLU A 98 -18.23 2.16 -16.69
C GLU A 98 -17.21 1.03 -16.71
N LEU A 99 -15.92 1.34 -16.76
CA LEU A 99 -14.84 0.38 -16.62
C LEU A 99 -15.02 -0.46 -15.33
N TYR A 100 -15.18 0.21 -14.19
CA TYR A 100 -15.37 -0.43 -12.92
C TYR A 100 -16.61 -1.32 -12.88
N ALA A 101 -17.72 -0.83 -13.40
CA ALA A 101 -18.97 -1.58 -13.48
C ALA A 101 -18.83 -2.84 -14.36
N LYS A 102 -18.12 -2.75 -15.48
CA LYS A 102 -17.86 -3.91 -16.35
C LYS A 102 -16.98 -4.96 -15.66
N VAL A 103 -15.87 -4.55 -15.06
CA VAL A 103 -14.91 -5.42 -14.35
C VAL A 103 -15.57 -6.10 -13.16
N THR A 104 -16.37 -5.38 -12.38
CA THR A 104 -17.02 -5.90 -11.17
C THR A 104 -18.44 -6.47 -11.40
N ALA A 105 -18.83 -6.68 -12.66
CA ALA A 105 -20.20 -7.10 -13.01
C ALA A 105 -21.27 -6.24 -12.30
N ARG A 106 -21.15 -4.92 -12.43
CA ARG A 106 -22.00 -3.89 -11.79
C ARG A 106 -22.00 -3.96 -10.26
N GLY A 107 -20.84 -4.24 -9.67
CA GLY A 107 -20.66 -4.30 -8.20
C GLY A 107 -21.12 -5.62 -7.57
N THR A 108 -21.42 -6.65 -8.35
CA THR A 108 -21.77 -7.99 -7.81
C THR A 108 -20.53 -8.83 -7.51
N LYS A 109 -19.38 -8.49 -8.11
CA LYS A 109 -18.10 -9.15 -7.85
C LYS A 109 -17.22 -8.26 -6.97
N PHE A 110 -16.78 -8.79 -5.86
CA PHE A 110 -15.81 -8.16 -4.98
C PHE A 110 -14.40 -8.66 -5.34
N LEU A 111 -13.71 -7.90 -6.20
CA LEU A 111 -12.34 -8.19 -6.61
C LEU A 111 -11.36 -7.46 -5.69
N ARG A 112 -10.33 -8.16 -5.26
CA ARG A 112 -9.22 -7.52 -4.56
C ARG A 112 -8.42 -6.66 -5.53
N LEU A 113 -7.59 -5.76 -4.97
CA LEU A 113 -6.90 -4.75 -5.77
C LEU A 113 -6.09 -5.33 -6.94
N GLU A 114 -5.33 -6.40 -6.71
CA GLU A 114 -4.50 -7.03 -7.75
C GLU A 114 -5.36 -7.73 -8.82
N GLU A 115 -6.45 -8.38 -8.42
CA GLU A 115 -7.42 -8.99 -9.32
C GLU A 115 -8.10 -7.93 -10.18
N PHE A 116 -8.53 -6.82 -9.57
CA PHE A 116 -9.14 -5.69 -10.27
C PHE A 116 -8.20 -5.10 -11.32
N MET A 117 -6.90 -4.92 -10.99
CA MET A 117 -5.90 -4.40 -11.94
C MET A 117 -5.71 -5.36 -13.14
N GLY A 118 -5.67 -6.67 -12.89
CA GLY A 118 -5.55 -7.68 -13.92
C GLY A 118 -6.76 -7.72 -14.86
N GLU A 119 -7.98 -7.71 -14.31
CA GLU A 119 -9.23 -7.68 -15.11
C GLU A 119 -9.35 -6.36 -15.92
N ALA A 120 -8.94 -5.24 -15.36
CA ALA A 120 -8.93 -3.96 -16.07
C ALA A 120 -7.95 -3.97 -17.25
N ALA A 121 -6.76 -4.57 -17.09
CA ALA A 121 -5.78 -4.74 -18.16
C ALA A 121 -6.29 -5.63 -19.30
N GLN A 122 -7.07 -6.68 -18.96
CA GLN A 122 -7.69 -7.55 -19.95
C GLN A 122 -8.83 -6.86 -20.70
N LEU A 123 -9.68 -6.12 -19.98
CA LEU A 123 -10.83 -5.44 -20.58
C LEU A 123 -10.40 -4.31 -21.51
N VAL A 124 -9.35 -3.55 -21.14
CA VAL A 124 -8.82 -2.43 -21.92
C VAL A 124 -7.31 -2.59 -22.06
N PRO A 125 -6.83 -3.30 -23.10
CA PRO A 125 -5.41 -3.57 -23.27
C PRO A 125 -4.55 -2.29 -23.32
N GLY A 126 -3.48 -2.27 -22.54
CA GLY A 126 -2.58 -1.13 -22.41
C GLY A 126 -3.03 -0.05 -21.41
N LEU A 127 -4.21 -0.16 -20.82
CA LEU A 127 -4.63 0.75 -19.73
C LEU A 127 -3.71 0.64 -18.53
N THR A 128 -3.40 -0.58 -18.11
CA THR A 128 -2.39 -0.91 -17.10
C THR A 128 -1.47 -1.99 -17.65
N PRO A 129 -0.25 -2.17 -17.08
CA PRO A 129 0.63 -3.25 -17.49
C PRO A 129 -0.03 -4.63 -17.25
N ASP A 130 0.12 -5.52 -18.21
CA ASP A 130 -0.29 -6.90 -18.09
C ASP A 130 0.68 -7.73 -17.23
N ALA A 131 0.33 -9.01 -16.99
CA ALA A 131 1.14 -9.90 -16.15
C ALA A 131 2.57 -10.09 -16.69
N ASN A 132 2.77 -10.11 -18.02
CA ASN A 132 4.09 -10.28 -18.64
C ASN A 132 4.94 -9.02 -18.45
N ALA A 133 4.37 -7.84 -18.68
CA ALA A 133 5.02 -6.56 -18.45
C ALA A 133 5.40 -6.39 -16.96
N MET A 134 4.51 -6.78 -16.04
CA MET A 134 4.80 -6.76 -14.60
C MET A 134 5.90 -7.75 -14.20
N ALA A 135 5.93 -8.95 -14.80
CA ALA A 135 7.00 -9.92 -14.54
C ALA A 135 8.35 -9.38 -15.01
N ALA A 136 8.39 -8.73 -16.18
CA ALA A 136 9.62 -8.10 -16.70
C ALA A 136 10.10 -6.94 -15.80
N GLU A 137 9.20 -6.05 -15.35
CA GLU A 137 9.52 -4.96 -14.42
C GLU A 137 10.05 -5.48 -13.07
N ARG A 138 9.44 -6.55 -12.53
CA ARG A 138 9.86 -7.15 -11.25
C ARG A 138 11.27 -7.77 -11.29
N ALA A 139 11.77 -8.15 -12.46
CA ALA A 139 13.11 -8.68 -12.63
C ALA A 139 14.21 -7.60 -12.58
N LEU A 140 13.82 -6.31 -12.66
CA LEU A 140 14.75 -5.19 -12.70
C LEU A 140 14.95 -4.56 -11.33
N ALA A 141 16.15 -4.01 -11.09
CA ALA A 141 16.37 -3.10 -9.96
C ALA A 141 15.52 -1.83 -10.13
N LEU A 142 15.12 -1.20 -9.01
CA LEU A 142 14.18 -0.08 -9.06
C LEU A 142 14.63 1.05 -10.01
N LYS A 143 15.92 1.37 -10.02
CA LYS A 143 16.49 2.40 -10.91
C LYS A 143 16.37 2.09 -12.40
N ASP A 144 16.31 0.81 -12.74
CA ASP A 144 16.31 0.31 -14.12
C ASP A 144 14.88 0.04 -14.65
N LYS A 145 13.86 0.12 -13.78
CA LYS A 145 12.44 -0.03 -14.16
C LYS A 145 11.98 1.11 -15.05
N GLU A 146 11.11 0.80 -16.00
CA GLU A 146 10.42 1.80 -16.84
C GLU A 146 9.39 2.62 -16.08
N GLY A 147 8.94 2.14 -14.93
CA GLY A 147 7.89 2.76 -14.15
C GLY A 147 6.49 2.49 -14.73
N LEU A 148 6.28 1.32 -15.32
CA LEU A 148 4.96 0.92 -15.85
C LEU A 148 3.89 0.89 -14.76
N GLU A 149 4.27 0.66 -13.52
CA GLU A 149 3.37 0.66 -12.37
C GLU A 149 2.77 2.04 -12.03
N ILE A 150 3.28 3.14 -12.63
CA ILE A 150 2.64 4.46 -12.58
C ILE A 150 1.24 4.40 -13.22
N ASP A 151 1.04 3.54 -14.21
CA ASP A 151 -0.27 3.37 -14.84
C ASP A 151 -1.30 2.75 -13.87
N HIS A 152 -0.86 1.86 -12.95
CA HIS A 152 -1.68 1.39 -11.83
C HIS A 152 -2.09 2.55 -10.91
N SER A 153 -1.18 3.49 -10.64
CA SER A 153 -1.47 4.65 -9.78
C SER A 153 -2.55 5.54 -10.38
N ILE A 154 -2.51 5.77 -11.68
CA ILE A 154 -3.50 6.58 -12.41
C ILE A 154 -4.88 5.94 -12.31
N LEU A 155 -4.99 4.64 -12.64
CA LEU A 155 -6.25 3.91 -12.52
C LEU A 155 -6.80 3.93 -11.09
N LEU A 156 -5.94 3.62 -10.12
CA LEU A 156 -6.33 3.55 -8.71
C LEU A 156 -6.80 4.91 -8.17
N ALA A 157 -6.10 6.00 -8.55
CA ALA A 157 -6.50 7.35 -8.17
C ALA A 157 -7.90 7.70 -8.72
N HIS A 158 -8.20 7.35 -9.97
CA HIS A 158 -9.52 7.57 -10.55
C HIS A 158 -10.60 6.73 -9.87
N VAL A 159 -10.37 5.43 -9.64
CA VAL A 159 -11.31 4.54 -8.94
C VAL A 159 -11.61 5.06 -7.54
N LEU A 160 -10.59 5.41 -6.78
CA LEU A 160 -10.74 5.92 -5.40
C LEU A 160 -11.33 7.33 -5.34
N SER A 161 -11.19 8.15 -6.39
CA SER A 161 -11.77 9.49 -6.44
C SER A 161 -13.30 9.49 -6.47
N HIS A 162 -13.90 8.46 -7.04
CA HIS A 162 -15.37 8.33 -7.09
C HIS A 162 -15.91 7.59 -5.85
N PRO A 163 -16.94 8.11 -5.19
CA PRO A 163 -17.52 7.50 -3.99
C PRO A 163 -17.94 6.04 -4.20
N ASP A 164 -18.70 5.75 -5.26
CA ASP A 164 -19.27 4.42 -5.47
C ASP A 164 -18.21 3.37 -5.74
N THR A 165 -17.33 3.61 -6.71
CA THR A 165 -16.26 2.68 -7.08
C THR A 165 -15.24 2.52 -5.96
N GLY A 166 -14.86 3.62 -5.31
CA GLY A 166 -13.87 3.59 -4.23
C GLY A 166 -14.41 2.94 -2.97
N ARG A 167 -15.67 3.15 -2.58
CA ARG A 167 -16.28 2.45 -1.44
C ARG A 167 -16.41 0.95 -1.70
N HIS A 168 -16.81 0.57 -2.91
CA HIS A 168 -16.90 -0.83 -3.29
C HIS A 168 -15.52 -1.53 -3.25
N LEU A 169 -14.48 -0.88 -3.78
CA LEU A 169 -13.11 -1.42 -3.70
C LEU A 169 -12.62 -1.53 -2.25
N CYS A 170 -12.85 -0.51 -1.42
CA CYS A 170 -12.53 -0.57 0.01
C CYS A 170 -13.25 -1.72 0.71
N HIS A 171 -14.53 -1.97 0.38
CA HIS A 171 -15.27 -3.11 0.92
C HIS A 171 -14.68 -4.44 0.48
N ALA A 172 -14.36 -4.60 -0.81
CA ALA A 172 -13.71 -5.80 -1.33
C ALA A 172 -12.39 -6.12 -0.62
N MET A 173 -11.60 -5.09 -0.30
CA MET A 173 -10.35 -5.23 0.45
C MET A 173 -10.54 -5.59 1.92
N LEU A 174 -11.71 -5.33 2.50
CA LEU A 174 -12.07 -5.72 3.87
C LEU A 174 -12.65 -7.14 3.96
N LEU A 175 -12.95 -7.82 2.87
CA LEU A 175 -13.34 -9.23 2.92
C LEU A 175 -12.19 -10.10 3.40
N ALA A 176 -12.53 -11.16 4.14
CA ALA A 176 -11.52 -12.13 4.56
C ALA A 176 -10.86 -12.78 3.34
N ARG A 177 -9.57 -13.02 3.44
CA ARG A 177 -8.86 -13.81 2.42
C ARG A 177 -9.41 -15.23 2.38
N PRO A 178 -9.54 -15.83 1.17
CA PRO A 178 -10.00 -17.22 1.05
C PRO A 178 -9.17 -18.18 1.90
N GLU A 179 -7.84 -17.99 1.93
CA GLU A 179 -6.93 -18.82 2.71
C GLU A 179 -7.23 -18.78 4.22
N ALA A 180 -7.69 -17.65 4.73
CA ALA A 180 -8.08 -17.54 6.14
C ALA A 180 -9.36 -18.33 6.43
N LEU A 181 -10.33 -18.30 5.51
CA LEU A 181 -11.56 -19.08 5.63
C LEU A 181 -11.28 -20.58 5.60
N ASP A 182 -10.38 -21.03 4.74
CA ASP A 182 -9.95 -22.44 4.65
C ASP A 182 -9.19 -22.92 5.88
N LEU A 183 -8.41 -22.02 6.52
CA LEU A 183 -7.61 -22.32 7.70
C LEU A 183 -8.39 -22.19 9.02
N LEU A 184 -9.53 -21.51 9.05
CA LEU A 184 -10.30 -21.25 10.27
C LEU A 184 -10.72 -22.54 11.01
N PRO A 185 -11.19 -23.62 10.33
CA PRO A 185 -11.48 -24.89 11.01
C PRO A 185 -10.24 -25.51 11.66
N ARG A 186 -9.08 -25.37 11.05
CA ARG A 186 -7.82 -25.86 11.60
C ARG A 186 -7.40 -25.06 12.84
N LEU A 187 -7.63 -23.76 12.88
CA LEU A 187 -7.38 -22.94 14.06
C LEU A 187 -8.27 -23.36 15.24
N ALA A 188 -9.46 -23.91 14.97
CA ALA A 188 -10.35 -24.43 16.03
C ALA A 188 -9.74 -25.61 16.79
N SER A 189 -8.93 -26.43 16.11
CA SER A 189 -8.31 -27.64 16.68
C SER A 189 -6.84 -27.46 17.08
N ALA A 190 -6.12 -26.53 16.43
CA ALA A 190 -4.72 -26.22 16.69
C ALA A 190 -4.59 -24.93 17.51
N SER A 191 -3.68 -24.90 18.46
CA SER A 191 -3.40 -23.69 19.24
C SER A 191 -2.62 -22.63 18.45
N ARG A 192 -2.03 -23.00 17.30
CA ARG A 192 -1.21 -22.13 16.46
C ARG A 192 -1.31 -22.53 14.98
N ILE A 193 -1.39 -21.54 14.11
CA ILE A 193 -1.21 -21.66 12.65
C ILE A 193 0.06 -20.90 12.28
N ASP A 194 0.99 -21.57 11.63
CA ASP A 194 2.21 -21.01 11.06
C ASP A 194 2.00 -20.74 9.56
N LEU A 195 2.24 -19.49 9.14
CA LEU A 195 2.09 -19.02 7.77
C LEU A 195 3.45 -18.58 7.15
N GLY A 196 4.56 -18.97 7.76
CA GLY A 196 5.91 -18.55 7.35
C GLY A 196 6.27 -17.17 7.89
N ALA A 197 5.94 -16.12 7.16
CA ALA A 197 6.26 -14.74 7.56
C ALA A 197 5.29 -14.15 8.61
N ALA A 198 4.28 -14.89 9.02
CA ALA A 198 3.43 -14.58 10.16
C ALA A 198 2.95 -15.86 10.84
N SER A 199 2.41 -15.74 12.04
CA SER A 199 1.65 -16.82 12.68
C SER A 199 0.51 -16.22 13.50
N VAL A 200 -0.50 -17.05 13.76
CA VAL A 200 -1.56 -16.73 14.72
C VAL A 200 -1.64 -17.86 15.75
N SER A 201 -1.75 -17.49 17.04
CA SER A 201 -1.91 -18.44 18.15
C SER A 201 -2.91 -17.90 19.16
N ARG A 202 -3.45 -18.79 20.00
CA ARG A 202 -4.34 -18.43 21.12
C ARG A 202 -3.57 -18.36 22.40
N ASP A 203 -3.85 -17.34 23.20
CA ASP A 203 -3.39 -17.21 24.58
C ASP A 203 -4.54 -16.63 25.43
N GLY A 204 -5.16 -17.47 26.24
CA GLY A 204 -6.35 -17.10 27.01
C GLY A 204 -7.46 -16.53 26.12
N LYS A 205 -7.83 -15.28 26.36
CA LYS A 205 -8.87 -14.55 25.61
C LYS A 205 -8.33 -13.82 24.36
N ALA A 206 -7.02 -13.93 24.09
CA ALA A 206 -6.36 -13.22 23.00
C ALA A 206 -5.99 -14.13 21.83
N SER A 207 -6.14 -13.63 20.60
CA SER A 207 -5.46 -14.13 19.41
C SER A 207 -4.16 -13.35 19.21
N ILE A 208 -3.01 -14.01 19.26
CA ILE A 208 -1.70 -13.39 19.09
C ILE A 208 -1.26 -13.56 17.64
N VAL A 209 -1.18 -12.46 16.91
CA VAL A 209 -0.59 -12.38 15.56
C VAL A 209 0.87 -11.96 15.70
N GLU A 210 1.79 -12.82 15.25
CA GLU A 210 3.21 -12.57 15.29
C GLU A 210 3.74 -12.32 13.86
N LEU A 211 4.29 -11.13 13.60
CA LEU A 211 5.01 -10.81 12.37
C LEU A 211 6.42 -11.41 12.44
N ARG A 212 6.84 -12.12 11.38
CA ARG A 212 8.11 -12.84 11.33
C ARG A 212 8.86 -12.60 10.02
N ASN A 213 9.87 -11.77 10.10
CA ASN A 213 10.91 -11.61 9.08
C ASN A 213 12.24 -11.41 9.84
N PRO A 214 12.75 -12.48 10.51
CA PRO A 214 13.79 -12.36 11.53
C PRO A 214 15.12 -11.82 10.98
N ARG A 215 15.46 -12.12 9.73
CA ARG A 215 16.70 -11.64 9.10
C ARG A 215 16.66 -10.15 8.76
N ALA A 216 15.47 -9.60 8.55
CA ALA A 216 15.24 -8.21 8.19
C ALA A 216 14.62 -7.38 9.33
N LEU A 217 14.78 -7.77 10.61
CA LEU A 217 14.22 -7.06 11.77
C LEU A 217 12.70 -6.90 11.68
N ASN A 218 12.01 -7.94 11.23
CA ASN A 218 10.57 -7.95 10.98
C ASN A 218 10.13 -6.81 10.03
N ALA A 219 10.96 -6.50 9.03
CA ALA A 219 10.59 -5.58 7.97
C ALA A 219 9.50 -6.17 7.07
N LEU A 220 8.71 -5.27 6.50
CA LEU A 220 7.59 -5.56 5.63
C LEU A 220 8.04 -5.59 4.17
N ASP A 221 7.69 -6.63 3.45
CA ASP A 221 7.92 -6.78 2.01
C ASP A 221 6.84 -7.70 1.39
N GLU A 222 6.97 -8.00 0.12
CA GLU A 222 6.00 -8.83 -0.63
C GLU A 222 5.76 -10.20 0.05
N THR A 223 6.76 -10.76 0.74
CA THR A 223 6.64 -12.07 1.41
C THR A 223 5.82 -12.01 2.70
N THR A 224 5.67 -10.83 3.28
CA THR A 224 4.94 -10.63 4.54
C THR A 224 3.47 -10.26 4.35
N LEU A 225 3.07 -9.73 3.18
CA LEU A 225 1.73 -9.21 2.93
C LEU A 225 0.64 -10.25 3.17
N ALA A 226 0.63 -11.31 2.36
CA ALA A 226 -0.41 -12.34 2.42
C ALA A 226 -0.42 -13.11 3.74
N PRO A 227 0.73 -13.56 4.29
CA PRO A 227 0.76 -14.25 5.58
C PRO A 227 0.24 -13.38 6.74
N LEU A 228 0.64 -12.11 6.80
CA LEU A 228 0.22 -11.21 7.86
C LEU A 228 -1.28 -10.90 7.77
N GLU A 229 -1.79 -10.62 6.57
CA GLU A 229 -3.22 -10.37 6.35
C GLU A 229 -4.05 -11.60 6.69
N THR A 230 -3.63 -12.80 6.29
CA THR A 230 -4.30 -14.06 6.64
C THR A 230 -4.31 -14.31 8.15
N ALA A 231 -3.19 -14.03 8.84
CA ALA A 231 -3.13 -14.16 10.30
C ALA A 231 -4.08 -13.19 11.02
N ILE A 232 -4.19 -11.95 10.51
CA ILE A 232 -5.11 -10.93 11.03
C ILE A 232 -6.56 -11.35 10.80
N ASP A 233 -6.89 -11.84 9.60
CA ASP A 233 -8.23 -12.35 9.28
C ASP A 233 -8.61 -13.50 10.23
N LEU A 234 -7.72 -14.47 10.44
CA LEU A 234 -7.92 -15.57 11.40
C LEU A 234 -8.12 -15.05 12.83
N ALA A 235 -7.33 -14.06 13.26
CA ALA A 235 -7.47 -13.49 14.60
C ALA A 235 -8.82 -12.79 14.78
N ILE A 236 -9.33 -12.12 13.76
CA ILE A 236 -10.65 -11.48 13.80
C ILE A 236 -11.77 -12.53 13.78
N LEU A 237 -11.65 -13.55 12.93
CA LEU A 237 -12.67 -14.58 12.75
C LEU A 237 -12.76 -15.60 13.90
N ASP A 238 -11.71 -15.78 14.69
CA ASP A 238 -11.68 -16.78 15.74
C ASP A 238 -12.73 -16.52 16.85
N PRO A 239 -13.80 -17.32 16.95
CA PRO A 239 -14.85 -17.07 17.95
C PRO A 239 -14.42 -17.36 19.39
N SER A 240 -13.29 -18.05 19.58
CA SER A 240 -12.80 -18.46 20.90
C SER A 240 -12.05 -17.35 21.63
N THR A 241 -11.73 -16.25 20.95
CA THR A 241 -10.99 -15.11 21.52
C THR A 241 -11.78 -13.82 21.43
N GLN A 242 -11.53 -12.91 22.35
CA GLN A 242 -12.27 -11.64 22.48
C GLN A 242 -11.48 -10.44 21.97
N ILE A 243 -10.14 -10.52 21.96
CA ILE A 243 -9.22 -9.46 21.60
C ILE A 243 -8.10 -10.01 20.71
N ALA A 244 -7.53 -9.18 19.88
CA ALA A 244 -6.39 -9.55 19.06
C ALA A 244 -5.14 -8.75 19.47
N VAL A 245 -3.97 -9.36 19.32
CA VAL A 245 -2.67 -8.79 19.63
C VAL A 245 -1.79 -8.86 18.41
N LEU A 246 -1.13 -7.77 18.08
CA LEU A 246 -0.08 -7.73 17.04
C LEU A 246 1.27 -7.51 17.72
N ARG A 247 2.23 -8.41 17.47
CA ARG A 247 3.57 -8.36 18.02
C ARG A 247 4.62 -8.80 17.01
N GLY A 248 5.82 -8.27 17.07
CA GLY A 248 6.95 -8.78 16.29
C GLY A 248 7.58 -10.01 16.93
N GLY A 249 8.05 -10.96 16.10
CA GLY A 249 8.78 -12.14 16.55
C GLY A 249 10.25 -11.85 16.93
N PRO A 250 10.97 -12.83 17.49
CA PRO A 250 12.40 -12.77 17.72
C PRO A 250 13.16 -12.62 16.40
N VAL A 251 14.29 -11.90 16.42
CA VAL A 251 15.09 -11.61 15.22
C VAL A 251 16.48 -12.25 15.28
N GLU A 252 17.06 -12.48 14.08
CA GLU A 252 18.40 -13.07 13.90
C GLU A 252 19.50 -12.01 13.71
N HIS A 253 19.13 -10.73 13.69
CA HIS A 253 20.06 -9.64 13.43
C HIS A 253 21.11 -9.53 14.54
N ARG A 254 22.42 -9.44 14.19
CA ARG A 254 23.58 -9.46 15.12
C ARG A 254 23.39 -8.59 16.37
N LYS A 255 22.85 -7.36 16.22
CA LYS A 255 22.67 -6.41 17.34
C LYS A 255 21.50 -6.80 18.26
N TYR A 256 20.51 -7.53 17.74
CA TYR A 256 19.24 -7.82 18.41
C TYR A 256 18.93 -9.32 18.47
N ALA A 257 19.95 -10.17 18.24
CA ALA A 257 19.76 -11.62 18.17
C ALA A 257 19.01 -12.15 19.38
N GLY A 258 17.94 -12.89 19.12
CA GLY A 258 17.06 -13.48 20.14
C GLY A 258 16.10 -12.50 20.83
N ARG A 259 16.23 -11.18 20.60
CA ARG A 259 15.26 -10.20 21.09
C ARG A 259 14.07 -10.11 20.15
N ARG A 260 12.90 -9.80 20.68
CA ARG A 260 11.76 -9.38 19.87
C ARG A 260 11.99 -7.97 19.35
N VAL A 261 11.57 -7.74 18.12
CA VAL A 261 11.53 -6.42 17.48
C VAL A 261 10.15 -6.27 16.85
N PHE A 262 9.46 -5.17 17.10
CA PHE A 262 8.13 -5.00 16.54
C PHE A 262 8.16 -4.98 15.01
N SER A 263 8.79 -3.98 14.39
CA SER A 263 9.03 -3.95 12.95
C SER A 263 9.99 -2.82 12.55
N ALA A 264 10.88 -3.09 11.60
CA ALA A 264 11.75 -2.09 10.97
C ALA A 264 11.06 -1.33 9.79
N GLY A 265 9.77 -1.53 9.57
CA GLY A 265 9.04 -0.91 8.46
C GLY A 265 9.29 -1.61 7.13
N ILE A 266 9.23 -0.87 6.02
CA ILE A 266 9.44 -1.44 4.69
C ILE A 266 10.88 -1.96 4.52
N ASN A 267 11.05 -3.09 3.84
CA ASN A 267 12.36 -3.66 3.52
C ASN A 267 13.04 -2.81 2.44
N LEU A 268 13.87 -1.86 2.88
CA LEU A 268 14.56 -0.91 1.99
C LEU A 268 15.55 -1.61 1.03
N THR A 269 16.08 -2.77 1.39
CA THR A 269 16.92 -3.56 0.49
C THR A 269 16.08 -4.14 -0.66
N HIS A 270 14.92 -4.72 -0.36
CA HIS A 270 13.99 -5.20 -1.37
C HIS A 270 13.43 -4.05 -2.22
N LEU A 271 13.16 -2.88 -1.61
CA LEU A 271 12.73 -1.69 -2.34
C LEU A 271 13.78 -1.27 -3.38
N TYR A 272 15.03 -1.11 -2.99
CA TYR A 272 16.14 -0.75 -3.88
C TYR A 272 16.35 -1.76 -5.01
N GLN A 273 16.19 -3.06 -4.69
CA GLN A 273 16.31 -4.16 -5.64
C GLN A 273 15.09 -4.29 -6.59
N GLY A 274 14.08 -3.42 -6.47
CA GLY A 274 12.88 -3.47 -7.30
C GLY A 274 11.91 -4.60 -6.97
N LYS A 275 12.09 -5.30 -5.85
CA LYS A 275 11.26 -6.43 -5.41
C LYS A 275 9.95 -6.00 -4.75
N ILE A 276 9.82 -4.73 -4.36
CA ILE A 276 8.59 -4.13 -3.83
C ILE A 276 7.84 -3.50 -4.99
N ALA A 277 6.65 -4.00 -5.28
CA ALA A 277 5.76 -3.42 -6.29
C ALA A 277 5.06 -2.16 -5.76
N PHE A 278 4.62 -1.28 -6.66
CA PHE A 278 3.86 -0.08 -6.27
C PHE A 278 2.57 -0.42 -5.48
N LEU A 279 1.86 -1.47 -5.88
CA LEU A 279 0.63 -1.88 -5.18
C LEU A 279 0.85 -2.34 -3.75
N PHE A 280 2.08 -2.70 -3.36
CA PHE A 280 2.44 -3.06 -1.98
C PHE A 280 1.91 -2.05 -0.95
N TYR A 281 2.06 -0.76 -1.22
CA TYR A 281 1.62 0.31 -0.31
C TYR A 281 0.10 0.29 -0.08
N PHE A 282 -0.66 -0.09 -1.09
CA PHE A 282 -2.13 -0.13 -1.03
C PHE A 282 -2.64 -1.45 -0.46
N LEU A 283 -1.98 -2.56 -0.78
CA LEU A 283 -2.26 -3.86 -0.15
C LEU A 283 -2.01 -3.80 1.36
N HIS A 284 -1.00 -3.06 1.78
CA HIS A 284 -0.73 -2.76 3.19
C HIS A 284 -1.84 -1.89 3.81
N ALA A 285 -2.11 -0.72 3.22
CA ALA A 285 -3.01 0.29 3.81
C ALA A 285 -4.50 -0.09 3.72
N MET A 286 -4.97 -0.64 2.57
CA MET A 286 -6.36 -1.04 2.34
C MET A 286 -6.67 -2.46 2.82
N GLY A 287 -5.65 -3.32 2.91
CA GLY A 287 -5.74 -4.68 3.41
C GLY A 287 -5.66 -4.71 4.93
N TYR A 288 -4.60 -5.29 5.47
CA TYR A 288 -4.57 -5.66 6.88
C TYR A 288 -4.58 -4.48 7.86
N GLU A 289 -3.98 -3.30 7.55
CA GLU A 289 -4.13 -2.14 8.45
C GLU A 289 -5.59 -1.67 8.54
N HIS A 290 -6.28 -1.64 7.41
CA HIS A 290 -7.68 -1.25 7.38
C HIS A 290 -8.57 -2.29 8.10
N LYS A 291 -8.22 -3.58 8.02
CA LYS A 291 -8.90 -4.66 8.75
C LYS A 291 -8.68 -4.57 10.27
N ILE A 292 -7.48 -4.21 10.71
CA ILE A 292 -7.22 -3.92 12.14
C ILE A 292 -8.13 -2.76 12.59
N LEU A 293 -8.22 -1.68 11.81
CA LEU A 293 -9.02 -0.51 12.15
C LEU A 293 -10.53 -0.76 12.06
N ARG A 294 -11.01 -1.46 11.02
CA ARG A 294 -12.46 -1.56 10.69
C ARG A 294 -13.05 -2.96 10.84
N GLY A 295 -12.22 -3.98 11.04
CA GLY A 295 -12.65 -5.37 11.00
C GLY A 295 -12.84 -5.91 9.59
N LEU A 296 -13.44 -7.09 9.49
CA LEU A 296 -13.73 -7.77 8.24
C LEU A 296 -15.14 -7.42 7.76
N ALA A 297 -15.26 -7.05 6.48
CA ALA A 297 -16.55 -6.87 5.84
C ALA A 297 -17.27 -8.21 5.70
N ARG A 298 -18.59 -8.16 5.67
CA ARG A 298 -19.44 -9.32 5.38
C ARG A 298 -19.75 -9.35 3.89
N GLY A 299 -19.64 -10.53 3.29
CA GLY A 299 -19.92 -10.71 1.87
C GLY A 299 -21.40 -10.46 1.48
N ASP A 300 -22.31 -10.53 2.45
CA ASP A 300 -23.75 -10.29 2.31
C ASP A 300 -24.17 -8.85 2.68
N ALA A 301 -23.20 -7.99 3.09
CA ALA A 301 -23.49 -6.62 3.48
C ALA A 301 -23.28 -5.65 2.32
N SER A 302 -24.07 -4.57 2.31
CA SER A 302 -23.83 -3.47 1.38
C SER A 302 -22.55 -2.71 1.77
N PRO A 303 -21.73 -2.29 0.79
CA PRO A 303 -20.61 -1.37 1.03
C PRO A 303 -21.00 -0.06 1.75
N ASP A 304 -22.26 0.31 1.67
CA ASP A 304 -22.82 1.52 2.29
C ASP A 304 -23.41 1.28 3.69
N ASP A 305 -23.45 0.03 4.16
CA ASP A 305 -23.92 -0.29 5.52
C ASP A 305 -22.88 0.09 6.57
N LEU A 306 -22.99 1.30 7.09
CA LEU A 306 -22.07 1.84 8.09
C LEU A 306 -22.22 1.18 9.46
N ALA A 307 -23.38 0.63 9.78
CA ALA A 307 -23.70 0.25 11.14
C ALA A 307 -23.34 -1.20 11.49
N ARG A 308 -23.36 -2.12 10.51
CA ARG A 308 -23.19 -3.56 10.76
C ARG A 308 -22.39 -4.29 9.68
N SER A 309 -21.66 -3.55 8.86
CA SER A 309 -20.96 -4.10 7.70
C SER A 309 -19.72 -4.93 8.05
N THR A 310 -19.21 -4.83 9.28
CA THR A 310 -17.94 -5.45 9.67
C THR A 310 -18.03 -6.27 10.96
N HIS A 311 -17.26 -7.36 10.98
CA HIS A 311 -16.94 -8.14 12.18
C HIS A 311 -15.62 -7.67 12.78
N GLU A 312 -15.59 -7.27 14.05
CA GLU A 312 -14.47 -6.57 14.67
C GLU A 312 -14.06 -7.17 16.01
N LYS A 313 -12.76 -7.04 16.31
CA LYS A 313 -12.19 -7.20 17.65
C LYS A 313 -11.37 -5.98 18.02
N PRO A 314 -11.24 -5.64 19.31
CA PRO A 314 -10.22 -4.70 19.77
C PRO A 314 -8.81 -5.27 19.52
N TRP A 315 -7.82 -4.37 19.33
CA TRP A 315 -6.45 -4.71 19.03
C TRP A 315 -5.46 -4.10 20.02
N ILE A 316 -4.52 -4.91 20.49
CA ILE A 316 -3.34 -4.48 21.25
C ILE A 316 -2.12 -4.59 20.33
N ALA A 317 -1.32 -3.53 20.21
CA ALA A 317 0.01 -3.60 19.63
C ALA A 317 1.07 -3.69 20.75
N VAL A 318 2.00 -4.64 20.63
CA VAL A 318 3.07 -4.85 21.62
C VAL A 318 4.40 -4.49 21.01
N VAL A 319 4.95 -3.34 21.40
CA VAL A 319 6.17 -2.75 20.84
C VAL A 319 7.38 -3.17 21.63
N ASP A 320 8.02 -4.25 21.22
CA ASP A 320 9.36 -4.60 21.69
C ASP A 320 10.41 -3.85 20.88
N THR A 321 11.38 -3.28 21.51
CA THR A 321 12.59 -2.62 20.98
C THR A 321 12.31 -1.35 20.15
N PHE A 322 11.57 -1.44 19.04
CA PHE A 322 11.19 -0.28 18.22
C PHE A 322 10.10 -0.60 17.19
N ALA A 323 9.43 0.46 16.69
CA ALA A 323 8.57 0.47 15.53
C ALA A 323 9.01 1.57 14.56
N ILE A 324 9.34 1.20 13.30
CA ILE A 324 9.86 2.12 12.28
C ILE A 324 8.94 2.10 11.07
N GLY A 325 8.70 3.25 10.43
CA GLY A 325 7.99 3.36 9.17
C GLY A 325 6.61 2.68 9.18
N GLY A 326 6.44 1.63 8.36
CA GLY A 326 5.22 0.80 8.34
C GLY A 326 4.88 0.19 9.70
N GLY A 327 5.90 -0.23 10.48
CA GLY A 327 5.67 -0.70 11.85
C GLY A 327 5.05 0.36 12.76
N CYS A 328 5.44 1.62 12.62
CA CYS A 328 4.81 2.73 13.36
C CYS A 328 3.34 2.93 12.94
N GLN A 329 2.99 2.69 11.69
CA GLN A 329 1.62 2.84 11.19
C GLN A 329 0.65 1.84 11.84
N HIS A 330 1.11 0.63 12.16
CA HIS A 330 0.29 -0.37 12.86
C HIS A 330 -0.18 0.11 14.23
N LEU A 331 0.63 0.92 14.93
CA LEU A 331 0.27 1.47 16.23
C LEU A 331 -0.89 2.46 16.13
N LEU A 332 -0.96 3.18 15.00
CA LEU A 332 -1.98 4.22 14.78
C LEU A 332 -3.37 3.64 14.43
N VAL A 333 -3.50 2.32 14.31
CA VAL A 333 -4.76 1.61 14.07
C VAL A 333 -5.11 0.64 15.20
N ALA A 334 -4.21 0.41 16.14
CA ALA A 334 -4.46 -0.36 17.36
C ALA A 334 -5.29 0.45 18.37
N ASP A 335 -6.02 -0.24 19.23
CA ASP A 335 -6.82 0.38 20.30
C ASP A 335 -6.03 0.60 21.58
N TYR A 336 -4.96 -0.18 21.76
CA TYR A 336 -4.07 -0.10 22.89
C TYR A 336 -2.64 -0.43 22.47
N VAL A 337 -1.68 0.31 22.98
CA VAL A 337 -0.25 0.11 22.69
C VAL A 337 0.51 -0.12 24.01
N LEU A 338 1.01 -1.34 24.18
CA LEU A 338 1.95 -1.70 25.23
C LEU A 338 3.38 -1.62 24.66
N ALA A 339 4.26 -0.83 25.25
CA ALA A 339 5.63 -0.67 24.77
C ALA A 339 6.67 -1.02 25.82
N GLU A 340 7.79 -1.60 25.36
CA GLU A 340 8.99 -1.84 26.18
C GLU A 340 9.62 -0.52 26.60
N ALA A 341 10.06 -0.43 27.85
CA ALA A 341 10.84 0.72 28.34
C ALA A 341 12.11 0.91 27.53
N GLY A 342 12.31 2.14 27.02
CA GLY A 342 13.39 2.47 26.10
C GLY A 342 13.12 2.15 24.62
N ALA A 343 11.97 1.59 24.28
CA ALA A 343 11.52 1.45 22.89
C ALA A 343 11.27 2.82 22.26
N TYR A 344 11.32 2.87 20.93
CA TYR A 344 11.12 4.11 20.19
C TYR A 344 10.34 3.92 18.88
N LEU A 345 9.76 5.01 18.43
CA LEU A 345 9.03 5.14 17.18
C LEU A 345 9.75 6.11 16.24
N THR A 346 9.76 5.84 14.94
CA THR A 346 10.27 6.79 13.94
C THR A 346 9.63 6.58 12.58
N LEU A 347 9.47 7.68 11.85
CA LEU A 347 8.96 7.71 10.48
C LEU A 347 10.01 8.38 9.58
N PRO A 348 11.04 7.64 9.11
CA PRO A 348 12.19 8.23 8.43
C PRO A 348 11.92 8.59 6.94
N ALA A 349 10.69 8.91 6.59
CA ALA A 349 10.20 9.18 5.22
C ALA A 349 11.10 10.14 4.43
N ARG A 350 11.61 11.21 5.06
CA ARG A 350 12.55 12.15 4.43
C ARG A 350 13.85 11.49 3.96
N LYS A 351 14.39 10.54 4.76
CA LYS A 351 15.64 9.83 4.44
C LYS A 351 15.39 8.68 3.45
N GLU A 352 14.19 8.17 3.42
CA GLU A 352 13.78 7.12 2.51
C GLU A 352 13.36 7.71 1.16
N GLY A 353 12.66 8.83 1.16
CA GLY A 353 12.13 9.46 -0.06
C GLY A 353 10.75 8.91 -0.46
N ILE A 354 10.01 8.33 0.47
CA ILE A 354 8.63 7.84 0.28
C ILE A 354 7.67 8.48 1.28
N ILE A 355 6.39 8.45 0.98
CA ILE A 355 5.35 8.90 1.91
C ILE A 355 5.05 7.76 2.88
N PRO A 356 4.98 8.01 4.20
CA PRO A 356 4.76 6.96 5.20
C PRO A 356 3.29 6.54 5.28
N GLY A 357 2.73 6.04 4.19
CA GLY A 357 1.37 5.51 4.09
C GLY A 357 0.31 6.44 4.69
N MET A 358 -0.47 5.88 5.63
CA MET A 358 -1.56 6.61 6.29
C MET A 358 -1.11 7.47 7.48
N ALA A 359 0.20 7.50 7.82
CA ALA A 359 0.67 8.24 8.99
C ALA A 359 0.38 9.75 8.90
N ASN A 360 0.41 10.34 7.70
CA ASN A 360 0.07 11.76 7.51
C ASN A 360 -1.37 12.09 7.93
N LEU A 361 -2.28 11.13 7.78
CA LEU A 361 -3.68 11.28 8.21
C LEU A 361 -3.85 10.94 9.70
N ARG A 362 -3.16 9.91 10.19
CA ARG A 362 -3.42 9.31 11.51
C ARG A 362 -2.59 9.90 12.64
N LEU A 363 -1.29 10.13 12.43
CA LEU A 363 -0.38 10.58 13.49
C LEU A 363 -0.79 11.94 14.12
N PRO A 364 -1.29 12.94 13.37
CA PRO A 364 -1.75 14.19 13.96
C PRO A 364 -2.88 14.05 14.98
N ARG A 365 -3.66 12.97 14.94
CA ARG A 365 -4.74 12.69 15.91
C ARG A 365 -4.20 12.39 17.30
N PHE A 366 -3.02 11.81 17.38
CA PHE A 366 -2.34 11.46 18.63
C PHE A 366 -1.47 12.61 19.13
N LEU A 367 -0.62 13.16 18.27
CA LEU A 367 0.43 14.11 18.66
C LEU A 367 0.06 15.59 18.44
N GLY A 368 -1.03 15.86 17.72
CA GLY A 368 -1.27 17.17 17.13
C GLY A 368 -0.42 17.42 15.87
N ASP A 369 -0.75 18.47 15.12
CA ASP A 369 -0.18 18.73 13.78
C ASP A 369 1.33 18.97 13.82
N ARG A 370 1.84 19.83 14.72
CA ARG A 370 3.24 20.25 14.71
C ARG A 370 4.22 19.11 15.04
N PRO A 371 4.03 18.31 16.10
CA PRO A 371 4.89 17.17 16.39
C PRO A 371 4.81 16.07 15.32
N ALA A 372 3.62 15.84 14.74
CA ALA A 372 3.47 14.89 13.64
C ALA A 372 4.28 15.30 12.41
N ARG A 373 4.24 16.59 12.01
CA ARG A 373 5.10 17.11 10.94
C ARG A 373 6.59 16.97 11.26
N GLN A 374 7.00 17.19 12.50
CA GLN A 374 8.39 16.99 12.92
C GLN A 374 8.80 15.52 12.80
N ALA A 375 7.94 14.59 13.20
CA ALA A 375 8.21 13.16 13.07
C ALA A 375 8.35 12.72 11.61
N ILE A 376 7.43 13.16 10.74
CA ILE A 376 7.37 12.72 9.34
C ILE A 376 8.37 13.49 8.46
N MET A 377 8.32 14.83 8.47
CA MET A 377 9.08 15.64 7.52
C MET A 377 10.54 15.83 7.93
N TYR A 378 10.86 15.72 9.25
CA TYR A 378 12.21 15.88 9.76
C TYR A 378 12.82 14.61 10.33
N GLY A 379 12.00 13.50 10.43
CA GLY A 379 12.46 12.22 10.94
C GLY A 379 12.77 12.26 12.44
N ARG A 380 12.02 13.08 13.22
CA ARG A 380 12.20 13.15 14.67
C ARG A 380 11.81 11.81 15.29
N ARG A 381 12.73 11.23 16.05
CA ARG A 381 12.49 10.05 16.87
C ARG A 381 11.57 10.41 18.04
N ILE A 382 10.66 9.48 18.36
CA ILE A 382 9.75 9.57 19.51
C ILE A 382 10.07 8.39 20.42
N ASP A 383 10.65 8.67 21.60
CA ASP A 383 10.85 7.63 22.62
C ASP A 383 9.51 7.32 23.27
N CYS A 384 9.16 6.00 23.41
CA CYS A 384 7.84 5.58 23.87
C CYS A 384 7.49 6.08 25.28
N ASP A 385 8.50 6.24 26.15
CA ASP A 385 8.37 6.77 27.52
C ASP A 385 8.38 8.31 27.60
N SER A 386 8.66 9.01 26.49
CA SER A 386 8.59 10.48 26.44
C SER A 386 7.15 11.00 26.51
N PRO A 387 6.91 12.29 26.87
CA PRO A 387 5.57 12.87 26.85
C PRO A 387 4.84 12.71 25.52
N GLN A 388 5.54 12.80 24.39
CA GLN A 388 4.96 12.56 23.06
C GLN A 388 4.66 11.06 22.82
N GLY A 389 5.58 10.18 23.25
CA GLY A 389 5.39 8.74 23.12
C GLY A 389 4.18 8.24 23.91
N ARG A 390 3.93 8.82 25.09
CA ARG A 390 2.75 8.52 25.93
C ARG A 390 1.41 8.94 25.34
N LEU A 391 1.41 9.72 24.28
CA LEU A 391 0.19 9.99 23.51
C LEU A 391 -0.13 8.88 22.49
N ILE A 392 0.81 7.97 22.23
CA ILE A 392 0.64 6.81 21.33
C ILE A 392 0.68 5.50 22.12
N CYS A 393 1.55 5.43 23.16
CA CYS A 393 1.77 4.24 23.97
C CYS A 393 1.02 4.39 25.30
N ASP A 394 0.03 3.52 25.54
CA ASP A 394 -0.83 3.57 26.72
C ASP A 394 -0.09 3.08 27.97
N GLU A 395 0.75 2.04 27.82
CA GLU A 395 1.50 1.46 28.92
C GLU A 395 2.95 1.20 28.52
N ILE A 396 3.88 1.41 29.48
CA ILE A 396 5.28 1.09 29.33
C ILE A 396 5.67 0.08 30.39
N ALA A 397 6.26 -1.04 29.96
CA ALA A 397 6.71 -2.11 30.85
C ALA A 397 8.21 -2.40 30.66
N PRO A 398 8.94 -2.82 31.69
CA PRO A 398 10.30 -3.33 31.54
C PRO A 398 10.35 -4.54 30.61
N ALA A 399 11.46 -4.74 29.90
CA ALA A 399 11.62 -5.81 28.90
C ALA A 399 11.32 -7.21 29.47
N ASP A 400 11.72 -7.50 30.69
CA ASP A 400 11.47 -8.78 31.39
C ASP A 400 10.04 -8.93 31.92
N ARG A 401 9.23 -7.87 31.84
CA ARG A 401 7.83 -7.86 32.32
C ARG A 401 6.82 -7.74 31.18
N MET A 402 7.25 -7.62 29.93
CA MET A 402 6.37 -7.40 28.78
C MET A 402 5.27 -8.47 28.64
N ASP A 403 5.60 -9.75 28.82
CA ASP A 403 4.62 -10.83 28.68
C ASP A 403 3.60 -10.80 29.85
N ALA A 404 4.07 -10.54 31.09
CA ALA A 404 3.18 -10.39 32.25
C ALA A 404 2.28 -9.15 32.12
N ALA A 405 2.80 -8.04 31.62
CA ALA A 405 2.02 -6.83 31.34
C ALA A 405 0.96 -7.10 30.26
N LEU A 406 1.30 -7.80 29.19
CA LEU A 406 0.34 -8.16 28.16
C LEU A 406 -0.83 -9.00 28.71
N VAL A 407 -0.55 -10.01 29.53
CA VAL A 407 -1.60 -10.81 30.20
C VAL A 407 -2.53 -9.91 31.01
N GLN A 408 -1.97 -8.98 31.79
CA GLN A 408 -2.76 -8.06 32.61
C GLN A 408 -3.61 -7.11 31.75
N VAL A 409 -3.07 -6.59 30.65
CA VAL A 409 -3.79 -5.72 29.70
C VAL A 409 -4.96 -6.50 29.08
N VAL A 410 -4.73 -7.72 28.62
CA VAL A 410 -5.78 -8.58 28.03
C VAL A 410 -6.90 -8.83 29.06
N GLU A 411 -6.56 -9.19 30.29
CA GLU A 411 -7.57 -9.41 31.36
C GLU A 411 -8.36 -8.13 31.66
N ASN A 412 -7.69 -6.99 31.78
CA ASN A 412 -8.35 -5.72 32.04
C ASN A 412 -9.33 -5.33 30.94
N LEU A 413 -8.89 -5.40 29.66
CA LEU A 413 -9.70 -5.01 28.51
C LEU A 413 -10.86 -5.98 28.21
N THR A 414 -10.78 -7.22 28.69
CA THR A 414 -11.81 -8.24 28.46
C THR A 414 -12.68 -8.53 29.69
N SER A 415 -12.40 -7.91 30.84
CA SER A 415 -13.08 -8.17 32.13
C SER A 415 -14.59 -7.94 32.08
N SER A 416 -15.06 -6.98 31.31
CA SER A 416 -16.49 -6.63 31.13
C SER A 416 -17.04 -7.06 29.77
N GLY A 417 -16.32 -7.91 29.03
CA GLY A 417 -16.60 -8.23 27.62
C GLY A 417 -16.24 -7.10 26.67
N VAL A 418 -16.28 -7.38 25.36
CA VAL A 418 -15.79 -6.46 24.31
C VAL A 418 -16.88 -5.79 23.49
N VAL A 419 -18.17 -6.03 23.79
CA VAL A 419 -19.29 -5.45 23.00
C VAL A 419 -19.25 -3.93 23.00
N SER A 420 -19.07 -3.34 24.19
CA SER A 420 -18.94 -1.88 24.35
C SER A 420 -17.67 -1.36 23.67
N ALA A 421 -16.54 -2.05 23.80
CA ALA A 421 -15.30 -1.68 23.15
C ALA A 421 -15.46 -1.61 21.63
N VAL A 422 -16.06 -2.63 21.01
CA VAL A 422 -16.35 -2.65 19.57
C VAL A 422 -17.30 -1.52 19.17
N GLY A 423 -18.33 -1.24 19.97
CA GLY A 423 -19.26 -0.13 19.74
C GLY A 423 -18.54 1.23 19.75
N ASN A 424 -17.67 1.45 20.74
CA ASN A 424 -16.89 2.69 20.85
C ASN A 424 -15.90 2.85 19.70
N ARG A 425 -15.21 1.79 19.27
CA ARG A 425 -14.34 1.79 18.07
C ARG A 425 -15.08 2.36 16.85
N ARG A 426 -16.30 1.89 16.60
CA ARG A 426 -17.14 2.36 15.49
C ARG A 426 -17.47 3.84 15.61
N GLN A 427 -17.80 4.31 16.82
CA GLN A 427 -18.11 5.73 17.06
C GLN A 427 -16.86 6.62 16.83
N PHE A 428 -15.70 6.23 17.35
CA PHE A 428 -14.45 6.96 17.11
C PHE A 428 -14.15 7.09 15.61
N ARG A 429 -14.32 6.02 14.82
CA ARG A 429 -14.05 6.06 13.37
C ARG A 429 -14.93 7.04 12.61
N ILE A 430 -16.18 7.24 13.00
CA ILE A 430 -17.06 8.23 12.34
C ILE A 430 -16.46 9.63 12.46
N GLY A 431 -15.88 9.98 13.59
CA GLY A 431 -15.25 11.28 13.79
C GLY A 431 -13.82 11.37 13.23
N GLN A 432 -13.06 10.27 13.31
CA GLN A 432 -11.63 10.29 13.03
C GLN A 432 -11.29 9.93 11.58
N GLU A 433 -11.95 8.91 11.03
CA GLU A 433 -11.61 8.37 9.71
C GLU A 433 -12.87 7.78 9.03
N PRO A 434 -13.86 8.62 8.67
CA PRO A 434 -14.97 8.15 7.85
C PRO A 434 -14.43 7.58 6.52
N LEU A 435 -15.11 6.59 5.95
CA LEU A 435 -14.64 5.84 4.79
C LEU A 435 -14.34 6.75 3.59
N ASP A 436 -15.10 7.82 3.41
CA ASP A 436 -14.85 8.78 2.32
C ASP A 436 -13.58 9.61 2.53
N LEU A 437 -13.18 9.91 3.77
CA LEU A 437 -11.90 10.55 4.06
C LEU A 437 -10.74 9.59 3.73
N PHE A 438 -10.82 8.34 4.19
CA PHE A 438 -9.84 7.29 3.88
C PHE A 438 -9.67 7.11 2.37
N ARG A 439 -10.77 6.90 1.65
CA ARG A 439 -10.80 6.75 0.20
C ARG A 439 -10.16 7.93 -0.54
N ARG A 440 -10.54 9.16 -0.19
CA ARG A 440 -10.01 10.40 -0.80
C ARG A 440 -8.52 10.58 -0.51
N TYR A 441 -8.09 10.27 0.70
CA TYR A 441 -6.66 10.28 1.04
C TYR A 441 -5.89 9.32 0.14
N LEU A 442 -6.35 8.09 -0.01
CA LEU A 442 -5.70 7.09 -0.86
C LEU A 442 -5.72 7.46 -2.35
N ALA A 443 -6.75 8.16 -2.84
CA ALA A 443 -6.79 8.66 -4.21
C ALA A 443 -5.64 9.65 -4.49
N LEU A 444 -5.36 10.57 -3.56
CA LEU A 444 -4.21 11.47 -3.65
C LEU A 444 -2.90 10.71 -3.45
N TYR A 445 -2.85 9.85 -2.42
CA TYR A 445 -1.69 9.03 -2.11
C TYR A 445 -1.23 8.19 -3.30
N ALA A 446 -2.13 7.70 -4.15
CA ALA A 446 -1.79 6.92 -5.32
C ALA A 446 -0.87 7.69 -6.27
N LYS A 447 -1.17 8.96 -6.55
CA LYS A 447 -0.34 9.81 -7.43
C LYS A 447 0.98 10.18 -6.76
N GLU A 448 0.91 10.74 -5.57
CA GLU A 448 2.08 11.24 -4.84
C GLU A 448 3.08 10.12 -4.49
N GLN A 449 2.59 8.94 -4.14
CA GLN A 449 3.46 7.80 -3.84
C GLN A 449 4.11 7.20 -5.09
N ALA A 450 3.45 7.23 -6.25
CA ALA A 450 4.05 6.81 -7.51
C ALA A 450 5.20 7.74 -7.91
N ASP A 451 4.99 9.05 -7.79
CA ASP A 451 6.02 10.05 -8.04
C ASP A 451 7.23 9.86 -7.10
N CYS A 452 6.98 9.54 -5.83
CA CYS A 452 8.05 9.21 -4.89
C CYS A 452 8.77 7.90 -5.24
N HIS A 453 8.01 6.83 -5.51
CA HIS A 453 8.54 5.46 -5.73
C HIS A 453 9.46 5.37 -6.94
N PHE A 454 9.14 6.10 -8.02
CA PHE A 454 9.93 6.09 -9.26
C PHE A 454 10.87 7.30 -9.40
N SER A 455 11.06 8.08 -8.32
CA SER A 455 11.96 9.24 -8.33
C SER A 455 13.44 8.85 -8.24
N GLU A 456 14.30 9.60 -8.89
CA GLU A 456 15.75 9.50 -8.72
C GLU A 456 16.18 9.83 -7.27
N ALA A 457 15.39 10.67 -6.59
CA ALA A 457 15.64 11.05 -5.21
C ALA A 457 15.53 9.84 -4.27
N LEU A 458 14.58 8.92 -4.50
CA LEU A 458 14.45 7.67 -3.71
C LEU A 458 15.74 6.85 -3.82
N ILE A 459 16.22 6.60 -5.04
CA ILE A 459 17.45 5.83 -5.27
C ILE A 459 18.64 6.47 -4.56
N SER A 460 18.85 7.77 -4.80
CA SER A 460 19.94 8.54 -4.16
C SER A 460 19.88 8.52 -2.64
N ASN A 461 18.67 8.61 -2.07
CA ASN A 461 18.46 8.53 -0.62
C ASN A 461 18.78 7.15 -0.06
N LEU A 462 18.34 6.08 -0.71
CA LEU A 462 18.62 4.70 -0.30
C LEU A 462 20.12 4.39 -0.37
N GLU A 463 20.82 4.89 -1.37
CA GLU A 463 22.28 4.77 -1.48
C GLU A 463 23.00 5.56 -0.38
N ARG A 464 22.60 6.81 -0.16
CA ARG A 464 23.25 7.71 0.79
C ARG A 464 23.01 7.35 2.26
N TYR A 465 21.76 7.01 2.61
CA TYR A 465 21.39 6.84 4.02
C TYR A 465 21.30 5.38 4.44
N TRP A 466 21.16 4.46 3.48
CA TRP A 466 21.01 3.03 3.74
C TRP A 466 22.16 2.19 3.21
N ASN A 467 23.07 2.77 2.39
CA ASN A 467 24.12 2.06 1.64
C ASN A 467 23.54 0.86 0.85
N ALA A 468 22.40 1.07 0.22
CA ALA A 468 21.60 0.00 -0.39
C ALA A 468 22.36 -0.77 -1.48
N GLN A 469 23.26 -0.09 -2.21
CA GLN A 469 24.09 -0.66 -3.28
C GLN A 469 25.05 -1.76 -2.79
N PHE A 470 25.37 -1.82 -1.50
CA PHE A 470 26.27 -2.81 -0.89
C PHE A 470 25.54 -3.91 -0.11
N ARG A 471 24.21 -3.81 0.03
CA ARG A 471 23.42 -4.79 0.78
C ARG A 471 23.00 -5.95 -0.10
N LYS A 472 23.26 -7.15 0.40
CA LYS A 472 22.76 -8.39 -0.19
C LYS A 472 21.55 -8.89 0.60
N THR A 473 20.59 -9.50 -0.07
CA THR A 473 19.46 -10.20 0.55
C THR A 473 19.90 -11.49 1.17
#